data_272f70da05273d90242549656534da1f
#
_entry.id   272f70da05273d90242549656534da1f
#
_cell.length_a   1.000
_cell.length_b   1.000
_cell.length_c   1.000
_cell.angle_alpha   90.00
_cell.angle_beta   90.00
_cell.angle_gamma   90.00
#
_symmetry.space_group_name_H-M   'P 1'
#
loop_
_entity.id
_entity.type
_entity.pdbx_description
1 polymer ?
#
loop_
_entity_poly.entity_id
_entity_poly.type
_entity_poly.pdbx_seq_one_letter_code
_entity_poly.pdbx_strand_id
1 'polypeptide(L)'
;LNRDIEGLRRSFARGRSLFLAVRNERANEEYTTDVIARMLRAESGGVYDVRQSVLGHQQQGGSPSPFDRLMATRLVGHALDKIAEQLDADADGSYLVGLTGSKVKDVPMGDMMSLMNTTVRRPHDQWWLRLREVVTAVSDEPEPQS
;
A
#
# COMPACT_ATOMS: atom_id res chain seq x y z
N LEU A 1 9.13 -8.66 12.89
CA LEU A 1 9.82 -9.69 12.08
C LEU A 1 9.94 -11.02 12.84
N ASN A 2 10.55 -11.09 14.06
CA ASN A 2 10.67 -12.35 14.81
C ASN A 2 9.31 -13.02 15.06
N ARG A 3 8.32 -12.24 15.50
CA ARG A 3 6.96 -12.74 15.70
C ARG A 3 6.35 -13.28 14.40
N ASP A 4 6.63 -12.64 13.27
CA ASP A 4 6.13 -13.06 11.97
C ASP A 4 6.79 -14.37 11.52
N ILE A 5 8.11 -14.52 11.76
CA ILE A 5 8.87 -15.75 11.47
C ILE A 5 8.35 -16.93 12.29
N GLU A 6 8.14 -16.73 13.59
CA GLU A 6 7.56 -17.75 14.46
C GLU A 6 6.12 -18.13 14.05
N GLY A 7 5.33 -17.14 13.66
CA GLY A 7 3.99 -17.35 13.11
C GLY A 7 4.01 -18.20 11.83
N LEU A 8 4.94 -17.88 10.92
CA LEU A 8 5.15 -18.65 9.69
C LEU A 8 5.53 -20.10 9.99
N ARG A 9 6.54 -20.33 10.85
CA ARG A 9 6.96 -21.69 11.22
C ARG A 9 5.80 -22.52 11.79
N ARG A 10 5.03 -21.93 12.70
CA ARG A 10 3.83 -22.61 13.27
C ARG A 10 2.78 -22.92 12.20
N SER A 11 2.54 -21.98 11.29
CA SER A 11 1.57 -22.14 10.22
C SER A 11 1.94 -23.28 9.27
N PHE A 12 3.22 -23.35 8.85
CA PHE A 12 3.70 -24.45 8.02
C PHE A 12 3.73 -25.80 8.76
N ALA A 13 4.10 -25.80 10.04
CA ALA A 13 4.04 -27.01 10.87
C ALA A 13 2.61 -27.57 11.01
N ARG A 14 1.59 -26.73 10.88
CA ARG A 14 0.17 -27.10 10.86
C ARG A 14 -0.34 -27.52 9.48
N GLY A 15 0.52 -27.64 8.48
CA GLY A 15 0.17 -28.11 7.14
C GLY A 15 -0.11 -27.03 6.10
N ARG A 16 0.12 -25.75 6.41
CA ARG A 16 0.06 -24.70 5.39
C ARG A 16 1.13 -24.97 4.31
N SER A 17 0.74 -24.93 3.05
CA SER A 17 1.64 -25.21 1.92
C SER A 17 2.16 -23.96 1.23
N LEU A 18 1.54 -22.79 1.47
CA LEU A 18 1.87 -21.54 0.80
C LEU A 18 1.66 -20.34 1.73
N PHE A 19 2.58 -19.39 1.63
CA PHE A 19 2.45 -18.05 2.20
C PHE A 19 2.90 -17.01 1.18
N LEU A 20 2.12 -15.95 1.01
CA LEU A 20 2.44 -14.84 0.13
C LEU A 20 2.65 -13.57 0.95
N ALA A 21 3.85 -13.00 0.88
CA ALA A 21 4.14 -11.68 1.42
C ALA A 21 4.23 -10.65 0.29
N VAL A 22 3.39 -9.63 0.35
CA VAL A 22 3.42 -8.50 -0.57
C VAL A 22 4.10 -7.32 0.11
N ARG A 23 5.10 -6.75 -0.54
CA ARG A 23 5.88 -5.65 0.00
C ARG A 23 6.11 -4.56 -1.04
N ASN A 24 6.02 -3.31 -0.62
CA ASN A 24 6.49 -2.20 -1.45
C ASN A 24 8.01 -2.22 -1.50
N GLU A 25 8.59 -2.11 -2.70
CA GLU A 25 10.04 -2.17 -2.93
C GLU A 25 10.80 -1.10 -2.13
N ARG A 26 10.21 0.09 -1.98
CA ARG A 26 10.81 1.22 -1.26
C ARG A 26 10.26 1.42 0.16
N ALA A 27 9.69 0.39 0.77
CA ALA A 27 9.14 0.48 2.12
C ALA A 27 10.22 0.80 3.17
N ASN A 28 11.46 0.40 2.92
CA ASN A 28 12.61 0.68 3.79
C ASN A 28 13.91 0.58 2.96
N GLU A 29 14.85 1.47 3.21
CA GLU A 29 16.11 1.55 2.45
C GLU A 29 17.10 0.45 2.86
N GLU A 30 17.14 0.10 4.15
CA GLU A 30 18.06 -0.91 4.67
C GLU A 30 17.48 -2.33 4.62
N TYR A 31 16.23 -2.49 5.05
CA TYR A 31 15.52 -3.76 4.98
C TYR A 31 14.90 -3.95 3.59
N THR A 32 15.74 -4.13 2.60
CA THR A 32 15.31 -4.38 1.21
C THR A 32 14.56 -5.72 1.08
N THR A 33 13.90 -5.94 -0.03
CA THR A 33 13.20 -7.22 -0.30
C THR A 33 14.17 -8.39 -0.26
N ASP A 34 15.40 -8.22 -0.78
CA ASP A 34 16.44 -9.24 -0.76
C ASP A 34 16.93 -9.55 0.66
N VAL A 35 17.15 -8.53 1.50
CA VAL A 35 17.52 -8.71 2.90
C VAL A 35 16.44 -9.50 3.64
N ILE A 36 15.18 -9.14 3.50
CA ILE A 36 14.06 -9.85 4.12
C ILE A 36 13.97 -11.30 3.64
N ALA A 37 14.11 -11.53 2.33
CA ALA A 37 14.08 -12.87 1.76
C ALA A 37 15.22 -13.75 2.28
N ARG A 38 16.44 -13.21 2.41
CA ARG A 38 17.59 -13.91 3.01
C ARG A 38 17.35 -14.24 4.48
N MET A 39 16.83 -13.31 5.26
CA MET A 39 16.49 -13.55 6.66
C MET A 39 15.44 -14.66 6.80
N LEU A 40 14.37 -14.61 6.03
CA LEU A 40 13.33 -15.63 6.03
C LEU A 40 13.88 -17.02 5.65
N ARG A 41 14.80 -17.10 4.68
CA ARG A 41 15.49 -18.37 4.32
C ARG A 41 16.36 -18.88 5.46
N ALA A 42 17.18 -18.00 6.05
CA ALA A 42 18.05 -18.37 7.16
C ALA A 42 17.26 -18.90 8.35
N GLU A 43 16.12 -18.28 8.63
CA GLU A 43 15.26 -18.63 9.76
C GLU A 43 14.25 -19.74 9.44
N SER A 44 14.17 -20.23 8.18
CA SER A 44 13.19 -21.27 7.81
C SER A 44 13.42 -22.59 8.52
N GLY A 45 14.67 -22.89 8.87
CA GLY A 45 15.05 -24.20 9.45
C GLY A 45 14.72 -25.39 8.53
N GLY A 46 14.57 -25.14 7.22
CA GLY A 46 14.19 -26.18 6.25
C GLY A 46 12.67 -26.48 6.18
N VAL A 47 11.86 -25.77 6.96
CA VAL A 47 10.40 -25.99 7.01
C VAL A 47 9.71 -25.45 5.76
N TYR A 48 10.25 -24.38 5.14
CA TYR A 48 9.72 -23.78 3.93
C TYR A 48 10.84 -23.22 3.04
N ASP A 49 10.58 -23.14 1.73
CA ASP A 49 11.44 -22.46 0.75
C ASP A 49 10.94 -21.03 0.53
N VAL A 50 11.87 -20.09 0.36
CA VAL A 50 11.55 -18.67 0.14
C VAL A 50 11.95 -18.27 -1.27
N ARG A 51 10.96 -17.91 -2.08
CA ARG A 51 11.15 -17.36 -3.41
C ARG A 51 10.79 -15.88 -3.44
N GLN A 52 11.56 -15.12 -4.19
CA GLN A 52 11.40 -13.69 -4.35
C GLN A 52 11.08 -13.38 -5.80
N SER A 53 10.14 -12.47 -6.02
CA SER A 53 9.87 -11.89 -7.32
C SER A 53 9.74 -10.38 -7.17
N VAL A 54 10.45 -9.63 -8.01
CA VAL A 54 10.32 -8.17 -8.11
C VAL A 54 9.57 -7.87 -9.39
N LEU A 55 8.35 -7.39 -9.28
CA LEU A 55 7.47 -7.17 -10.43
C LEU A 55 7.90 -5.96 -11.28
N GLY A 56 8.53 -4.95 -10.66
CA GLY A 56 9.04 -3.78 -11.35
C GLY A 56 7.99 -3.13 -12.26
N HIS A 57 8.34 -2.92 -13.51
CA HIS A 57 7.46 -2.31 -14.51
C HIS A 57 6.22 -3.15 -14.87
N GLN A 58 6.20 -4.42 -14.57
CA GLN A 58 5.01 -5.27 -14.76
C GLN A 58 3.81 -4.81 -13.92
N GLN A 59 4.04 -4.02 -12.87
CA GLN A 59 2.97 -3.39 -12.09
C GLN A 59 2.33 -2.19 -12.82
N GLN A 60 3.01 -1.64 -13.82
CA GLN A 60 2.52 -0.51 -14.58
C GLN A 60 1.46 -1.00 -15.56
N GLY A 61 0.28 -1.20 -15.04
CA GLY A 61 -0.98 -1.31 -15.71
C GLY A 61 -1.06 -2.04 -17.05
N GLY A 62 -2.22 -2.57 -17.30
CA GLY A 62 -2.70 -2.98 -18.58
C GLY A 62 -3.68 -1.94 -19.13
N SER A 63 -4.68 -2.37 -19.87
CA SER A 63 -5.78 -1.50 -20.29
C SER A 63 -6.56 -1.01 -19.06
N PRO A 64 -6.86 0.30 -18.94
CA PRO A 64 -7.60 0.84 -17.82
C PRO A 64 -9.01 0.25 -17.74
N SER A 65 -9.42 -0.09 -16.53
CA SER A 65 -10.79 -0.54 -16.25
C SER A 65 -11.81 0.60 -16.46
N PRO A 66 -13.11 0.30 -16.57
CA PRO A 66 -14.15 1.35 -16.56
C PRO A 66 -14.06 2.25 -15.33
N PHE A 67 -13.70 1.72 -14.18
CA PHE A 67 -13.50 2.49 -12.96
C PHE A 67 -12.35 3.49 -13.09
N ASP A 68 -11.20 3.07 -13.63
CA ASP A 68 -10.04 3.95 -13.84
C ASP A 68 -10.37 5.11 -14.77
N ARG A 69 -11.11 4.83 -15.85
CA ARG A 69 -11.55 5.86 -16.80
C ARG A 69 -12.52 6.85 -16.18
N LEU A 70 -13.51 6.35 -15.45
CA LEU A 70 -14.47 7.21 -14.74
C LEU A 70 -13.75 8.08 -13.71
N MET A 71 -12.83 7.50 -12.96
CA MET A 71 -12.06 8.23 -11.95
C MET A 71 -11.18 9.30 -12.58
N ALA A 72 -10.46 8.98 -13.64
CA ALA A 72 -9.67 9.96 -14.38
C ALA A 72 -10.54 11.12 -14.89
N THR A 73 -11.70 10.84 -15.47
CA THR A 73 -12.63 11.87 -15.93
C THR A 73 -13.11 12.78 -14.79
N ARG A 74 -13.43 12.20 -13.63
CA ARG A 74 -13.87 12.97 -12.44
C ARG A 74 -12.75 13.86 -11.90
N LEU A 75 -11.52 13.34 -11.82
CA LEU A 75 -10.38 14.12 -11.34
C LEU A 75 -10.04 15.27 -12.30
N VAL A 76 -10.04 15.01 -13.61
CA VAL A 76 -9.78 16.05 -14.62
C VAL A 76 -10.91 17.09 -14.63
N GLY A 77 -12.18 16.69 -14.56
CA GLY A 77 -13.30 17.61 -14.47
C GLY A 77 -13.14 18.58 -13.30
N HIS A 78 -12.89 18.04 -12.10
CA HIS A 78 -12.66 18.87 -10.91
C HIS A 78 -11.44 19.80 -11.05
N ALA A 79 -10.35 19.31 -11.67
CA ALA A 79 -9.18 20.17 -11.92
C ALA A 79 -9.48 21.32 -12.88
N LEU A 80 -10.28 21.09 -13.93
CA LEU A 80 -10.69 22.13 -14.86
C LEU A 80 -11.61 23.18 -14.20
N ASP A 81 -12.56 22.73 -13.37
CA ASP A 81 -13.41 23.61 -12.59
C ASP A 81 -12.55 24.51 -11.67
N LYS A 82 -11.54 23.92 -11.01
CA LYS A 82 -10.61 24.66 -10.15
C LYS A 82 -9.77 25.68 -10.92
N ILE A 83 -9.30 25.35 -12.11
CA ILE A 83 -8.59 26.30 -12.98
C ILE A 83 -9.52 27.46 -13.39
N ALA A 84 -10.75 27.18 -13.77
CA ALA A 84 -11.73 28.21 -14.12
C ALA A 84 -11.99 29.15 -12.93
N GLU A 85 -12.22 28.63 -11.73
CA GLU A 85 -12.39 29.42 -10.51
C GLU A 85 -11.20 30.35 -10.26
N GLN A 86 -9.95 29.88 -10.47
CA GLN A 86 -8.76 30.69 -10.26
C GLN A 86 -8.62 31.79 -11.31
N LEU A 87 -8.93 31.49 -12.57
CA LEU A 87 -8.90 32.50 -13.64
C LEU A 87 -9.94 33.60 -13.40
N ASP A 88 -11.16 33.24 -12.96
CA ASP A 88 -12.21 34.21 -12.66
C ASP A 88 -11.85 35.07 -11.43
N ALA A 89 -11.11 34.53 -10.48
CA ALA A 89 -10.68 35.20 -9.26
C ALA A 89 -9.33 35.92 -9.41
N ASP A 90 -8.68 35.86 -10.58
CA ASP A 90 -7.30 36.36 -10.79
C ASP A 90 -6.31 35.81 -9.73
N ALA A 91 -6.42 34.51 -9.42
CA ALA A 91 -5.64 33.80 -8.41
C ALA A 91 -4.65 32.80 -9.04
N ASP A 92 -3.52 32.56 -8.37
CA ASP A 92 -2.44 31.68 -8.85
C ASP A 92 -2.11 30.53 -7.89
N GLY A 93 -3.09 30.00 -7.18
CA GLY A 93 -2.91 28.91 -6.22
C GLY A 93 -2.51 27.58 -6.88
N SER A 94 -1.63 26.83 -6.21
CA SER A 94 -1.26 25.47 -6.60
C SER A 94 -2.02 24.44 -5.76
N TYR A 95 -2.66 23.46 -6.40
CA TYR A 95 -3.53 22.48 -5.73
C TYR A 95 -3.21 21.05 -6.14
N LEU A 96 -3.35 20.14 -5.19
CA LEU A 96 -3.39 18.71 -5.41
C LEU A 96 -4.85 18.25 -5.49
N VAL A 97 -5.25 17.69 -6.62
CA VAL A 97 -6.58 17.07 -6.77
C VAL A 97 -6.48 15.58 -6.42
N GLY A 98 -7.35 15.13 -5.53
CA GLY A 98 -7.34 13.76 -5.06
C GLY A 98 -8.68 13.28 -4.55
N LEU A 99 -8.68 12.14 -3.87
CA LEU A 99 -9.88 11.54 -3.28
C LEU A 99 -9.80 11.57 -1.76
N THR A 100 -10.90 11.99 -1.14
CA THR A 100 -11.15 11.78 0.29
C THR A 100 -12.41 10.94 0.44
N GLY A 101 -12.24 9.66 0.74
CA GLY A 101 -13.32 8.67 0.61
C GLY A 101 -13.75 8.54 -0.86
N SER A 102 -15.04 8.75 -1.16
CA SER A 102 -15.60 8.70 -2.52
C SER A 102 -15.65 10.06 -3.23
N LYS A 103 -15.27 11.14 -2.55
CA LYS A 103 -15.38 12.52 -3.06
C LYS A 103 -14.04 12.99 -3.61
N VAL A 104 -14.08 13.60 -4.80
CA VAL A 104 -12.96 14.36 -5.33
C VAL A 104 -12.85 15.66 -4.53
N LYS A 105 -11.62 16.02 -4.16
CA LYS A 105 -11.28 17.27 -3.45
C LYS A 105 -9.97 17.81 -3.97
N ASP A 106 -9.83 19.11 -3.84
CA ASP A 106 -8.56 19.81 -3.97
C ASP A 106 -8.00 20.19 -2.60
N VAL A 107 -6.69 20.14 -2.48
CA VAL A 107 -5.93 20.53 -1.28
C VAL A 107 -4.83 21.48 -1.73
N PRO A 108 -4.64 22.65 -1.09
CA PRO A 108 -3.53 23.52 -1.40
C PRO A 108 -2.19 22.75 -1.30
N MET A 109 -1.30 22.95 -2.25
CA MET A 109 -0.03 22.23 -2.30
C MET A 109 0.82 22.46 -1.05
N GLY A 110 0.72 23.65 -0.44
CA GLY A 110 1.40 23.97 0.82
C GLY A 110 0.93 23.10 2.00
N ASP A 111 -0.35 22.72 2.01
CA ASP A 111 -0.91 21.91 3.09
C ASP A 111 -0.55 20.43 2.95
N MET A 112 -0.19 19.97 1.74
CA MET A 112 0.17 18.58 1.48
C MET A 112 1.34 18.13 2.37
N MET A 113 2.32 19.00 2.58
CA MET A 113 3.49 18.69 3.41
C MET A 113 3.13 18.45 4.88
N SER A 114 2.08 19.12 5.39
CA SER A 114 1.58 18.92 6.74
C SER A 114 0.80 17.61 6.89
N LEU A 115 0.25 17.08 5.80
CA LEU A 115 -0.52 15.82 5.78
C LEU A 115 0.37 14.59 5.61
N MET A 116 1.65 14.78 5.26
CA MET A 116 2.58 13.68 4.96
C MET A 116 3.79 13.66 5.89
N ASN A 117 4.15 12.47 6.33
CA ASN A 117 5.47 12.23 6.88
C ASN A 117 6.48 12.11 5.73
N THR A 118 7.31 13.13 5.55
CA THR A 118 8.27 13.24 4.43
C THR A 118 9.40 12.22 4.51
N THR A 119 9.77 11.77 5.72
CA THR A 119 10.83 10.78 5.93
C THR A 119 10.42 9.42 5.43
N VAL A 120 9.21 8.97 5.77
CA VAL A 120 8.68 7.67 5.34
C VAL A 120 7.79 7.76 4.11
N ARG A 121 7.57 8.99 3.59
CA ARG A 121 6.76 9.28 2.39
C ARG A 121 5.36 8.67 2.44
N ARG A 122 4.69 8.84 3.59
CA ARG A 122 3.35 8.32 3.84
C ARG A 122 2.47 9.39 4.48
N PRO A 123 1.14 9.36 4.27
CA PRO A 123 0.23 10.21 5.00
C PRO A 123 0.35 9.97 6.51
N HIS A 124 0.14 11.00 7.31
CA HIS A 124 0.06 10.86 8.77
C HIS A 124 -1.15 10.01 9.16
N ASP A 125 -2.30 10.22 8.52
CA ASP A 125 -3.48 9.35 8.70
C ASP A 125 -3.43 8.18 7.72
N GLN A 126 -3.19 7.00 8.25
CA GLN A 126 -3.12 5.74 7.52
C GLN A 126 -4.30 4.85 7.92
N TRP A 127 -5.51 5.21 7.49
CA TRP A 127 -6.76 4.54 7.83
C TRP A 127 -6.72 3.02 7.60
N TRP A 128 -5.95 2.55 6.62
CA TRP A 128 -5.81 1.13 6.29
C TRP A 128 -5.09 0.31 7.39
N LEU A 129 -4.36 0.94 8.30
CA LEU A 129 -3.73 0.24 9.43
C LEU A 129 -4.77 -0.39 10.36
N ARG A 130 -5.98 0.14 10.41
CA ARG A 130 -7.11 -0.43 11.15
C ARG A 130 -7.54 -1.81 10.61
N LEU A 131 -7.24 -2.08 9.33
CA LEU A 131 -7.56 -3.37 8.71
C LEU A 131 -6.58 -4.48 9.11
N ARG A 132 -5.48 -4.14 9.79
CA ARG A 132 -4.46 -5.13 10.19
C ARG A 132 -5.06 -6.24 11.06
N GLU A 133 -5.90 -5.90 12.02
CA GLU A 133 -6.55 -6.88 12.90
C GLU A 133 -7.46 -7.82 12.12
N VAL A 134 -8.23 -7.29 11.18
CA VAL A 134 -9.10 -8.08 10.30
C VAL A 134 -8.27 -9.00 9.43
N VAL A 135 -7.20 -8.49 8.81
CA VAL A 135 -6.30 -9.29 7.96
C VAL A 135 -5.64 -10.40 8.78
N THR A 136 -5.21 -10.11 10.00
CA THR A 136 -4.62 -11.12 10.89
C THR A 136 -5.65 -12.20 11.23
N ALA A 137 -6.86 -11.81 11.61
CA ALA A 137 -7.93 -12.77 11.97
C ALA A 137 -8.33 -13.67 10.79
N VAL A 138 -8.33 -13.14 9.56
CA VAL A 138 -8.64 -13.92 8.35
C VAL A 138 -7.46 -14.79 7.91
N SER A 139 -6.22 -14.38 8.27
CA SER A 139 -5.00 -15.12 7.91
C SER A 139 -4.68 -16.24 8.89
N ASP A 140 -5.15 -16.14 10.12
CA ASP A 140 -4.99 -17.20 11.13
C ASP A 140 -6.07 -18.26 10.88
N GLU A 141 -5.66 -19.49 10.61
CA GLU A 141 -6.60 -20.61 10.58
C GLU A 141 -7.21 -20.78 11.98
N PRO A 142 -8.54 -21.00 12.08
CA PRO A 142 -9.17 -21.30 13.36
C PRO A 142 -8.47 -22.54 13.98
N GLU A 143 -8.18 -22.47 15.28
CA GLU A 143 -7.66 -23.63 16.00
C GLU A 143 -8.61 -24.81 15.79
N PRO A 144 -8.12 -26.02 15.48
CA PRO A 144 -8.98 -27.18 15.38
C PRO A 144 -9.70 -27.32 16.72
N GLN A 145 -11.03 -27.24 16.66
CA GLN A 145 -11.86 -27.50 17.82
C GLN A 145 -11.59 -28.94 18.25
N SER A 146 -10.99 -29.11 19.41
CA SER A 146 -10.74 -30.40 20.08
C SER A 146 -12.05 -31.05 20.59
#